data_d93da14cc09db501a7fa28a03fd039be
#
_entry.id   d93da14cc09db501a7fa28a03fd039be
#
_cell.length_a   1.000
_cell.length_b   1.000
_cell.length_c   1.000
_cell.angle_alpha   90.00
_cell.angle_beta   90.00
_cell.angle_gamma   90.00
#
_symmetry.space_group_name_H-M   'P 1'
#
loop_
_entity.id
_entity.type
_entity.pdbx_description
1 polymer ?
#
loop_
_entity_poly.entity_id
_entity_poly.type
_entity_poly.pdbx_seq_one_letter_code
_entity_poly.pdbx_strand_id
1 'polypeptide(L)'
;MRSQQVERINSYSYDGEAILIPGEGNIGQIFHYINGKFDWHQRVYKISDFPDFVSGKYVYYQMKYGFGEHALKNTVKATVDSLRLPTFEKFEFLLPPTKEEQTAIASILSDMDAEITALEQKLAKCQKLKQGMMQQLLTGKIRLI
;
A
#
# COMPACT_ATOMS: atom_id res chain seq x y z
N MET A 1 -7.42 11.20 9.21
CA MET A 1 -6.18 11.14 8.39
C MET A 1 -6.58 10.66 7.00
N ARG A 2 -6.74 11.58 6.06
CA ARG A 2 -7.26 11.26 4.72
C ARG A 2 -6.27 10.59 3.77
N SER A 3 -4.99 10.60 4.09
CA SER A 3 -3.92 10.01 3.27
C SER A 3 -3.82 8.47 3.32
N GLN A 4 -4.57 7.83 4.20
CA GLN A 4 -4.56 6.37 4.36
C GLN A 4 -5.71 5.67 3.64
N GLN A 5 -6.68 6.41 3.10
CA GLN A 5 -7.85 5.86 2.45
C GLN A 5 -7.88 6.26 0.98
N VAL A 6 -8.16 5.27 0.14
CA VAL A 6 -8.48 5.47 -1.28
C VAL A 6 -9.99 5.61 -1.38
N GLU A 7 -10.48 6.76 -1.86
CA GLU A 7 -11.89 7.04 -2.06
C GLU A 7 -12.20 7.13 -3.56
N ARG A 8 -13.46 6.93 -3.96
CA ARG A 8 -13.90 7.13 -5.34
C ARG A 8 -14.26 8.58 -5.56
N ILE A 9 -13.78 9.14 -6.68
CA ILE A 9 -14.09 10.51 -7.14
C ILE A 9 -14.58 10.49 -8.58
N ASN A 10 -15.30 11.53 -9.00
CA ASN A 10 -15.86 11.65 -10.34
C ASN A 10 -14.93 12.37 -11.34
N SER A 11 -13.76 12.80 -10.90
CA SER A 11 -12.75 13.47 -11.72
C SER A 11 -11.41 12.78 -11.58
N TYR A 12 -10.50 12.99 -12.53
CA TYR A 12 -9.13 12.52 -12.43
C TYR A 12 -8.19 13.57 -13.06
N SER A 13 -6.99 13.65 -12.52
CA SER A 13 -5.92 14.52 -13.02
C SER A 13 -4.79 13.73 -13.69
N TYR A 14 -4.77 12.41 -13.54
CA TYR A 14 -3.77 11.54 -14.14
C TYR A 14 -4.39 10.20 -14.55
N ASP A 15 -3.90 9.66 -15.68
CA ASP A 15 -4.26 8.33 -16.18
C ASP A 15 -2.98 7.57 -16.52
N GLY A 16 -2.68 6.52 -15.77
CA GLY A 16 -1.45 5.74 -15.93
C GLY A 16 -1.02 5.01 -14.68
N GLU A 17 0.19 4.44 -14.73
CA GLU A 17 0.81 3.72 -13.63
C GLU A 17 1.52 4.68 -12.68
N ALA A 18 1.23 4.58 -11.38
CA ALA A 18 1.89 5.40 -10.37
C ALA A 18 1.95 4.73 -8.99
N ILE A 19 2.90 5.20 -8.18
CA ILE A 19 3.00 4.90 -6.75
C ILE A 19 2.74 6.20 -5.98
N LEU A 20 1.77 6.17 -5.08
CA LEU A 20 1.40 7.30 -4.24
C LEU A 20 1.88 7.07 -2.81
N ILE A 21 2.57 8.07 -2.25
CA ILE A 21 3.20 8.01 -0.94
C ILE A 21 2.82 9.25 -0.14
N PRO A 22 2.11 9.12 0.99
CA PRO A 22 1.84 10.23 1.87
C PRO A 22 3.12 10.90 2.36
N GLY A 23 3.21 12.22 2.22
CA GLY A 23 4.38 13.01 2.60
C GLY A 23 4.45 13.32 4.10
N GLU A 24 3.39 13.08 4.86
CA GLU A 24 3.27 13.41 6.29
C GLU A 24 2.60 12.27 7.06
N GLY A 25 2.88 12.18 8.35
CA GLY A 25 2.30 11.18 9.26
C GLY A 25 3.15 9.90 9.31
N ASN A 26 2.56 8.74 9.01
CA ASN A 26 3.28 7.46 8.99
C ASN A 26 4.17 7.35 7.75
N ILE A 27 5.22 8.18 7.70
CA ILE A 27 6.13 8.27 6.55
C ILE A 27 6.78 6.93 6.25
N GLY A 28 6.86 6.61 4.97
CA GLY A 28 7.52 5.39 4.50
C GLY A 28 6.83 4.08 4.90
N GLN A 29 5.59 4.11 5.40
CA GLN A 29 4.81 2.92 5.75
C GLN A 29 3.60 2.69 4.84
N ILE A 30 3.13 3.74 4.16
CA ILE A 30 1.93 3.69 3.34
C ILE A 30 2.32 3.93 1.89
N PHE A 31 2.00 2.96 1.05
CA PHE A 31 2.22 3.00 -0.38
C PHE A 31 0.96 2.54 -1.09
N HIS A 32 0.50 3.31 -2.07
CA HIS A 32 -0.61 2.92 -2.94
C HIS A 32 -0.10 2.77 -4.36
N TYR A 33 -0.27 1.59 -4.93
CA TYR A 33 -0.01 1.35 -6.35
C TYR A 33 -1.32 1.50 -7.12
N ILE A 34 -1.32 2.31 -8.16
CA ILE A 34 -2.48 2.57 -9.01
C ILE A 34 -2.05 2.45 -10.47
N ASN A 35 -2.89 1.83 -11.27
CA ASN A 35 -2.79 1.83 -12.72
C ASN A 35 -4.16 2.17 -13.31
N GLY A 36 -4.29 3.35 -13.93
CA GLY A 36 -5.54 3.90 -14.46
C GLY A 36 -5.79 5.33 -14.02
N LYS A 37 -7.06 5.72 -13.99
CA LYS A 37 -7.49 7.09 -13.71
C LYS A 37 -7.58 7.37 -12.22
N PHE A 38 -6.88 8.41 -11.76
CA PHE A 38 -6.91 8.82 -10.36
C PHE A 38 -6.60 10.31 -10.19
N ASP A 39 -6.85 10.78 -8.98
CA ASP A 39 -6.41 12.08 -8.47
C ASP A 39 -5.71 11.90 -7.13
N TRP A 40 -4.88 12.87 -6.72
CA TRP A 40 -4.16 12.79 -5.46
C TRP A 40 -4.06 14.16 -4.80
N HIS A 41 -3.93 14.16 -3.50
CA HIS A 41 -3.80 15.39 -2.73
C HIS A 41 -2.36 15.95 -2.84
N GLN A 42 -2.22 17.27 -2.81
CA GLN A 42 -0.93 17.99 -2.91
C GLN A 42 0.15 17.56 -1.89
N ARG A 43 -0.24 16.90 -0.78
CA ARG A 43 0.68 16.36 0.24
C ARG A 43 1.05 14.90 0.01
N VAL A 44 0.74 14.36 -1.14
CA VAL A 44 1.06 13.00 -1.53
C VAL A 44 2.07 13.06 -2.67
N TYR A 45 3.20 12.40 -2.51
CA TYR A 45 4.17 12.23 -3.59
C TYR A 45 3.65 11.20 -4.58
N LYS A 46 3.77 11.53 -5.87
CA LYS A 46 3.49 10.64 -6.99
C LYS A 46 4.80 10.26 -7.68
N ILE A 47 5.07 8.95 -7.79
CA ILE A 47 6.14 8.40 -8.63
C ILE A 47 5.45 7.77 -9.83
N SER A 48 5.76 8.25 -11.03
CA SER A 48 5.14 7.85 -12.29
C SER A 48 6.15 7.95 -13.43
N ASP A 49 5.70 7.68 -14.64
CA ASP A 49 6.50 7.82 -15.87
C ASP A 49 7.75 6.91 -15.84
N PHE A 50 7.52 5.63 -15.44
CA PHE A 50 8.57 4.62 -15.39
C PHE A 50 9.12 4.37 -16.81
N PRO A 51 10.46 4.31 -16.96
CA PRO A 51 11.07 3.93 -18.23
C PRO A 51 10.58 2.55 -18.72
N ASP A 52 10.61 2.32 -20.03
CA ASP A 52 10.09 1.09 -20.63
C ASP A 52 10.74 -0.21 -20.11
N PHE A 53 11.99 -0.12 -19.63
CA PHE A 53 12.71 -1.25 -19.03
C PHE A 53 12.43 -1.43 -17.54
N VAL A 54 11.60 -0.60 -16.90
CA VAL A 54 11.26 -0.65 -15.48
C VAL A 54 9.80 -1.06 -15.30
N SER A 55 9.55 -1.99 -14.39
CA SER A 55 8.21 -2.33 -13.91
C SER A 55 7.87 -1.46 -12.71
N GLY A 56 6.88 -0.56 -12.84
CA GLY A 56 6.43 0.27 -11.72
C GLY A 56 5.91 -0.55 -10.54
N LYS A 57 5.31 -1.72 -10.81
CA LYS A 57 4.85 -2.64 -9.77
C LYS A 57 6.03 -3.27 -9.00
N TYR A 58 7.15 -3.56 -9.66
CA TYR A 58 8.38 -4.00 -9.00
C TYR A 58 8.95 -2.89 -8.10
N VAL A 59 9.01 -1.65 -8.61
CA VAL A 59 9.44 -0.48 -7.82
C VAL A 59 8.55 -0.30 -6.59
N TYR A 60 7.25 -0.47 -6.72
CA TYR A 60 6.32 -0.43 -5.58
C TYR A 60 6.72 -1.43 -4.47
N TYR A 61 7.04 -2.66 -4.82
CA TYR A 61 7.47 -3.65 -3.83
C TYR A 61 8.82 -3.34 -3.21
N GLN A 62 9.78 -2.82 -3.99
CA GLN A 62 11.05 -2.35 -3.46
C GLN A 62 10.88 -1.21 -2.45
N MET A 63 10.00 -0.26 -2.77
CA MET A 63 9.68 0.83 -1.85
C MET A 63 8.97 0.33 -0.59
N LYS A 64 8.01 -0.56 -0.73
CA LYS A 64 7.29 -1.18 0.40
C LYS A 64 8.24 -1.94 1.32
N TYR A 65 9.30 -2.55 0.76
CA TYR A 65 10.31 -3.31 1.51
C TYR A 65 11.33 -2.43 2.24
N GLY A 66 11.92 -1.45 1.58
CA GLY A 66 13.13 -0.77 2.10
C GLY A 66 13.00 0.73 2.34
N PHE A 67 12.03 1.41 1.70
CA PHE A 67 11.96 2.86 1.76
C PHE A 67 11.61 3.40 3.16
N GLY A 68 10.81 2.68 3.94
CA GLY A 68 10.45 3.10 5.30
C GLY A 68 11.66 3.27 6.21
N GLU A 69 12.55 2.30 6.23
CA GLU A 69 13.80 2.36 7.01
C GLU A 69 14.73 3.47 6.50
N HIS A 70 14.86 3.59 5.17
CA HIS A 70 15.64 4.66 4.54
C HIS A 70 15.09 6.04 4.90
N ALA A 71 13.78 6.23 4.82
CA ALA A 71 13.12 7.49 5.15
C ALA A 71 13.36 7.89 6.61
N LEU A 72 13.20 6.96 7.55
CA LEU A 72 13.44 7.22 8.98
C LEU A 72 14.89 7.60 9.30
N LYS A 73 15.86 7.04 8.58
CA LYS A 73 17.29 7.39 8.74
C LYS A 73 17.62 8.79 8.20
N ASN A 74 16.87 9.26 7.20
CA ASN A 74 17.13 10.51 6.49
C ASN A 74 16.15 11.64 6.84
N THR A 75 15.26 11.42 7.80
CA THR A 75 14.30 12.44 8.25
C THR A 75 14.89 13.30 9.35
N VAL A 76 14.76 14.61 9.22
CA VAL A 76 15.05 15.54 10.33
C VAL A 76 13.96 15.36 11.38
N LYS A 77 14.36 15.01 12.59
CA LYS A 77 13.44 14.91 13.74
C LYS A 77 12.81 16.27 14.00
N ALA A 78 11.61 16.45 13.52
CA ALA A 78 10.75 17.59 13.79
C ALA A 78 9.47 17.09 14.50
N THR A 79 8.64 18.00 14.95
CA THR A 79 7.37 17.68 15.64
C THR A 79 6.42 16.81 14.80
N VAL A 80 6.56 16.86 13.47
CA VAL A 80 5.88 15.96 12.51
C VAL A 80 6.92 15.50 11.50
N ASP A 81 7.09 14.20 11.39
CA ASP A 81 7.95 13.61 10.36
C ASP A 81 7.38 13.90 8.96
N SER A 82 8.18 14.48 8.09
CA SER A 82 7.79 14.78 6.72
C SER A 82 8.82 14.27 5.71
N LEU A 83 8.32 13.65 4.64
CA LEU A 83 9.15 13.27 3.50
C LEU A 83 9.52 14.50 2.68
N ARG A 84 10.71 14.49 2.12
CA ARG A 84 11.22 15.51 1.21
C ARG A 84 11.80 14.85 -0.04
N LEU A 85 11.83 15.57 -1.15
CA LEU A 85 12.32 15.06 -2.43
C LEU A 85 13.72 14.40 -2.33
N PRO A 86 14.72 14.96 -1.62
CA PRO A 86 16.04 14.32 -1.47
C PRO A 86 16.02 12.94 -0.81
N THR A 87 14.97 12.61 -0.04
CA THR A 87 14.80 11.28 0.56
C THR A 87 14.49 10.24 -0.52
N PHE A 88 13.71 10.62 -1.53
CA PHE A 88 13.41 9.74 -2.67
C PHE A 88 14.61 9.61 -3.60
N GLU A 89 15.30 10.70 -3.90
CA GLU A 89 16.45 10.72 -4.81
C GLU A 89 17.63 9.87 -4.31
N LYS A 90 17.79 9.74 -2.99
CA LYS A 90 18.85 8.95 -2.36
C LYS A 90 18.45 7.51 -2.08
N PHE A 91 17.23 7.10 -2.40
CA PHE A 91 16.82 5.73 -2.19
C PHE A 91 17.32 4.84 -3.30
N GLU A 92 18.21 3.94 -2.97
CA GLU A 92 18.80 2.96 -3.87
C GLU A 92 18.24 1.57 -3.59
N PHE A 93 17.98 0.80 -4.64
CA PHE A 93 17.53 -0.58 -4.56
C PHE A 93 18.06 -1.40 -5.74
N LEU A 94 18.07 -2.71 -5.59
CA LEU A 94 18.49 -3.62 -6.66
C LEU A 94 17.42 -3.69 -7.74
N LEU A 95 17.83 -3.46 -8.98
CA LEU A 95 16.96 -3.57 -10.14
C LEU A 95 17.44 -4.77 -11.00
N PRO A 96 16.65 -5.84 -11.16
CA PRO A 96 16.97 -6.91 -12.09
C PRO A 96 17.16 -6.36 -13.52
N PRO A 97 18.07 -6.94 -14.32
CA PRO A 97 18.45 -6.38 -15.61
C PRO A 97 17.35 -6.42 -16.66
N THR A 98 16.36 -7.29 -16.49
CA THR A 98 15.26 -7.45 -17.44
C THR A 98 13.93 -7.11 -16.81
N LYS A 99 13.04 -6.49 -17.60
CA LYS A 99 11.67 -6.18 -17.17
C LYS A 99 10.84 -7.42 -16.91
N GLU A 100 11.13 -8.50 -17.65
CA GLU A 100 10.48 -9.81 -17.49
C GLU A 100 10.71 -10.36 -16.09
N GLU A 101 11.95 -10.33 -15.59
CA GLU A 101 12.28 -10.77 -14.22
C GLU A 101 11.63 -9.87 -13.17
N GLN A 102 11.69 -8.55 -13.34
CA GLN A 102 11.02 -7.59 -12.46
C GLN A 102 9.50 -7.89 -12.37
N THR A 103 8.88 -8.14 -13.52
CA THR A 103 7.45 -8.43 -13.61
C THR A 103 7.11 -9.77 -12.96
N ALA A 104 7.92 -10.81 -13.18
CA ALA A 104 7.73 -12.11 -12.56
C ALA A 104 7.79 -12.02 -11.02
N ILE A 105 8.79 -11.32 -10.48
CA ILE A 105 8.91 -11.07 -9.04
C ILE A 105 7.67 -10.31 -8.51
N ALA A 106 7.28 -9.24 -9.19
CA ALA A 106 6.13 -8.44 -8.80
C ALA A 106 4.81 -9.22 -8.85
N SER A 107 4.66 -10.16 -9.80
CA SER A 107 3.50 -11.04 -9.90
C SER A 107 3.42 -11.97 -8.70
N ILE A 108 4.50 -12.68 -8.36
CA ILE A 108 4.55 -13.57 -7.20
C ILE A 108 4.15 -12.83 -5.91
N LEU A 109 4.73 -11.65 -5.67
CA LEU A 109 4.42 -10.86 -4.48
C LEU A 109 2.97 -10.35 -4.48
N SER A 110 2.44 -10.01 -5.66
CA SER A 110 1.04 -9.61 -5.82
C SER A 110 0.05 -10.73 -5.54
N ASP A 111 0.37 -11.95 -5.97
CA ASP A 111 -0.46 -13.12 -5.73
C ASP A 111 -0.49 -13.46 -4.24
N MET A 112 0.67 -13.34 -3.57
CA MET A 112 0.75 -13.48 -2.11
C MET A 112 -0.06 -12.40 -1.37
N ASP A 113 0.02 -11.14 -1.78
CA ASP A 113 -0.79 -10.05 -1.20
C ASP A 113 -2.31 -10.31 -1.39
N ALA A 114 -2.71 -10.85 -2.55
CA ALA A 114 -4.09 -11.23 -2.82
C ALA A 114 -4.57 -12.38 -1.93
N GLU A 115 -3.74 -13.41 -1.71
CA GLU A 115 -4.05 -14.51 -0.81
C GLU A 115 -4.17 -14.04 0.64
N ILE A 116 -3.23 -13.21 1.12
CA ILE A 116 -3.28 -12.61 2.45
C ILE A 116 -4.60 -11.84 2.63
N THR A 117 -4.97 -11.00 1.67
CA THR A 117 -6.22 -10.24 1.70
C THR A 117 -7.45 -11.15 1.78
N ALA A 118 -7.47 -12.24 1.01
CA ALA A 118 -8.57 -13.21 1.04
C ALA A 118 -8.67 -13.92 2.40
N LEU A 119 -7.54 -14.29 3.00
CA LEU A 119 -7.49 -14.91 4.32
C LEU A 119 -7.94 -13.94 5.43
N GLU A 120 -7.56 -12.67 5.36
CA GLU A 120 -8.00 -11.62 6.30
C GLU A 120 -9.52 -11.42 6.23
N GLN A 121 -10.10 -11.38 5.01
CA GLN A 121 -11.55 -11.30 4.83
C GLN A 121 -12.27 -12.52 5.40
N LYS A 122 -11.72 -13.73 5.18
CA LYS A 122 -12.25 -14.97 5.76
C LYS A 122 -12.18 -14.95 7.28
N LEU A 123 -11.06 -14.52 7.84
CA LEU A 123 -10.89 -14.37 9.30
C LEU A 123 -11.92 -13.39 9.87
N ALA A 124 -12.08 -12.23 9.27
CA ALA A 124 -13.05 -11.23 9.72
C ALA A 124 -14.49 -11.76 9.67
N LYS A 125 -14.85 -12.55 8.64
CA LYS A 125 -16.15 -13.22 8.55
C LYS A 125 -16.35 -14.25 9.66
N CYS A 126 -15.34 -15.08 9.93
CA CYS A 126 -15.40 -16.08 11.02
C CYS A 126 -15.51 -15.41 12.40
N GLN A 127 -14.78 -14.31 12.63
CA GLN A 127 -14.87 -13.54 13.88
C GLN A 127 -16.27 -12.97 14.09
N LYS A 128 -16.89 -12.39 13.06
CA LYS A 128 -18.28 -11.88 13.11
C LYS A 128 -19.27 -13.01 13.38
N LEU A 129 -19.10 -14.17 12.73
CA LEU A 129 -19.97 -15.34 12.96
C LEU A 129 -19.83 -15.84 14.40
N LYS A 130 -18.59 -16.00 14.92
CA LYS A 130 -18.32 -16.38 16.32
C LYS A 130 -19.01 -15.40 17.28
N GLN A 131 -18.86 -14.09 17.05
CA GLN A 131 -19.49 -13.08 17.90
C GLN A 131 -21.03 -13.19 17.89
N GLY A 132 -21.62 -13.37 16.70
CA GLY A 132 -23.08 -13.57 16.56
C GLY A 132 -23.56 -14.84 17.28
N MET A 133 -22.83 -15.95 17.14
CA MET A 133 -23.17 -17.21 17.85
C MET A 133 -23.03 -17.07 19.35
N MET A 134 -21.99 -16.42 19.86
CA MET A 134 -21.85 -16.14 21.29
C MET A 134 -23.05 -15.32 21.80
N GLN A 135 -23.48 -14.32 21.05
CA GLN A 135 -24.62 -13.50 21.41
C GLN A 135 -25.95 -14.29 21.44
N GLN A 136 -26.13 -15.27 20.60
CA GLN A 136 -27.35 -16.10 20.56
C GLN A 136 -27.33 -17.19 21.62
N LEU A 137 -26.19 -17.88 21.75
CA LEU A 137 -26.07 -19.06 22.63
C LEU A 137 -25.90 -18.68 24.11
N LEU A 138 -25.01 -17.71 24.40
CA LEU A 138 -24.73 -17.33 25.79
C LEU A 138 -25.87 -16.51 26.44
N THR A 139 -26.70 -15.89 25.65
CA THR A 139 -27.90 -15.19 26.14
C THR A 139 -29.14 -16.08 26.23
N GLY A 140 -29.03 -17.34 25.81
CA GLY A 140 -30.14 -18.30 25.82
C GLY A 140 -31.25 -18.03 24.78
N LYS A 141 -30.97 -17.16 23.79
CA LYS A 141 -31.91 -16.93 22.67
C LYS A 141 -32.07 -18.17 21.80
N ILE A 142 -30.99 -18.94 21.65
CA ILE A 142 -30.98 -20.26 21.02
C ILE A 142 -30.48 -21.24 22.06
N ARG A 143 -31.20 -22.35 22.25
CA ARG A 143 -30.80 -23.46 23.11
C ARG A 143 -30.44 -24.66 22.24
N LEU A 144 -29.38 -25.38 22.61
CA LEU A 144 -28.94 -26.59 21.90
C LEU A 144 -29.67 -27.86 22.39
N ILE A 145 -30.33 -27.76 23.55
CA ILE A 145 -31.09 -28.83 24.21
C ILE A 145 -32.36 -28.24 24.74
#